data_5cc3bbf295b3cb3e079889f4c27908ab
#
_entry.id   5cc3bbf295b3cb3e079889f4c27908ab
#
_cell.length_a   1.000
_cell.length_b   1.000
_cell.length_c   1.000
_cell.angle_alpha   90.00
_cell.angle_beta   90.00
_cell.angle_gamma   90.00
#
_symmetry.space_group_name_H-M   'P 1'
#
loop_
_entity.id
_entity.type
_entity.pdbx_description
1 polymer ?
#
loop_
_entity_poly.entity_id
_entity_poly.type
_entity_poly.pdbx_seq_one_letter_code
_entity_poly.pdbx_strand_id
1 'polypeptide(L)'
;TDELYLSKPLGELEVLMHTTFTGEATGFVHADWPDDEPRPVYYINRQGAGEVLYLNLGHARGHYDMQPRVPYYPEIERGSWENPEYYELLRRGLKYCAGL
;
A
#
# COMPACT_ATOMS: atom_id res chain seq x y z
N THR A 1 -2.67 11.45 -1.92
CA THR A 1 -1.32 10.87 -2.11
C THR A 1 -1.06 9.84 -1.03
N ASP A 2 -0.51 8.68 -1.37
CA ASP A 2 -0.11 7.63 -0.43
C ASP A 2 1.28 7.12 -0.84
N GLU A 3 1.98 6.43 0.03
CA GLU A 3 3.22 5.75 -0.32
C GLU A 3 2.91 4.46 -1.09
N LEU A 4 3.57 4.26 -2.22
CA LEU A 4 3.46 3.05 -3.00
C LEU A 4 4.61 2.10 -2.67
N TYR A 5 4.28 0.96 -2.08
CA TYR A 5 5.23 -0.12 -1.87
C TYR A 5 5.16 -1.06 -3.07
N LEU A 6 6.17 -0.98 -3.92
CA LEU A 6 6.30 -1.85 -5.07
C LEU A 6 6.77 -3.22 -4.61
N SER A 7 5.86 -4.17 -4.55
CA SER A 7 6.14 -5.55 -4.17
C SER A 7 5.94 -6.49 -5.35
N LYS A 8 6.76 -7.54 -5.41
CA LYS A 8 6.62 -8.63 -6.37
C LYS A 8 6.17 -9.89 -5.63
N PRO A 9 4.98 -10.40 -5.92
CA PRO A 9 4.53 -11.65 -5.32
C PRO A 9 5.45 -12.81 -5.67
N LEU A 10 5.72 -13.68 -4.70
CA LEU A 10 6.46 -14.93 -4.90
C LEU A 10 5.54 -16.14 -5.13
N GLY A 11 4.24 -15.94 -5.05
CA GLY A 11 3.21 -16.96 -5.24
C GLY A 11 1.91 -16.38 -5.77
N GLU A 12 0.89 -17.23 -5.87
CA GLU A 12 -0.43 -16.82 -6.34
C GLU A 12 -1.16 -15.96 -5.31
N LEU A 13 -1.74 -14.86 -5.79
CA LEU A 13 -2.58 -13.96 -5.01
C LEU A 13 -3.93 -13.79 -5.72
N GLU A 14 -5.00 -13.67 -4.93
CA GLU A 14 -6.27 -13.15 -5.45
C GLU A 14 -6.23 -11.62 -5.36
N VAL A 15 -5.93 -10.98 -6.47
CA VAL A 15 -5.77 -9.52 -6.53
C VAL A 15 -7.13 -8.86 -6.69
N LEU A 16 -7.54 -8.05 -5.72
CA LEU A 16 -8.78 -7.29 -5.72
C LEU A 16 -8.60 -5.90 -6.33
N MET A 17 -7.44 -5.28 -6.09
CA MET A 17 -7.05 -4.01 -6.70
C MET A 17 -5.55 -4.01 -6.99
N HIS A 18 -5.20 -3.37 -8.07
CA HIS A 18 -3.80 -3.13 -8.44
C HIS A 18 -3.60 -1.67 -8.84
N THR A 19 -2.35 -1.25 -8.86
CA THR A 19 -1.91 0.01 -9.43
C THR A 19 -0.78 -0.23 -10.41
N THR A 20 -0.69 0.60 -11.43
CA THR A 20 0.44 0.64 -12.35
C THR A 20 1.19 1.94 -12.11
N PHE A 21 2.49 1.83 -11.88
CA PHE A 21 3.36 2.97 -11.72
C PHE A 21 4.22 3.11 -12.97
N THR A 22 4.06 4.20 -13.67
CA THR A 22 4.76 4.48 -14.95
C THR A 22 5.61 5.74 -14.91
N GLY A 23 5.75 6.35 -13.73
CA GLY A 23 6.42 7.64 -13.57
C GLY A 23 7.85 7.54 -13.06
N GLU A 24 8.61 8.59 -13.31
CA GLU A 24 9.81 8.87 -12.55
C GLU A 24 9.40 9.32 -11.15
N ALA A 25 9.65 8.52 -10.14
CA ALA A 25 9.47 8.93 -8.77
C ALA A 25 10.82 9.16 -8.11
N THR A 26 10.99 10.36 -7.65
CA THR A 26 12.05 10.70 -6.72
C THR A 26 11.68 10.17 -5.33
N GLY A 27 12.53 9.35 -4.73
CA GLY A 27 12.34 8.90 -3.35
C GLY A 27 12.14 7.41 -3.15
N PHE A 28 12.06 6.60 -4.19
CA PHE A 28 12.17 5.15 -4.03
C PHE A 28 13.57 4.76 -3.53
N VAL A 29 13.61 3.81 -2.64
CA VAL A 29 14.87 3.23 -2.13
C VAL A 29 15.64 2.55 -3.29
N HIS A 30 14.91 2.01 -4.25
CA HIS A 30 15.43 1.45 -5.49
C HIS A 30 14.93 2.32 -6.65
N ALA A 31 15.75 3.26 -7.09
CA ALA A 31 15.41 4.18 -8.18
C ALA A 31 15.38 3.51 -9.57
N ASP A 32 15.83 2.28 -9.65
CA ASP A 32 15.94 1.47 -10.86
C ASP A 32 14.83 0.42 -10.99
N TRP A 33 13.66 0.67 -10.45
CA TRP A 33 12.51 -0.23 -10.64
C TRP A 33 12.17 -0.32 -12.13
N PRO A 34 12.37 -1.49 -12.78
CA PRO A 34 12.58 -1.55 -14.21
C PRO A 34 11.31 -1.74 -15.03
N ASP A 35 10.14 -1.86 -14.43
CA ASP A 35 8.93 -2.24 -15.13
C ASP A 35 7.70 -1.42 -14.71
N ASP A 36 6.68 -1.43 -15.57
CA ASP A 36 5.37 -0.82 -15.38
C ASP A 36 4.29 -1.88 -15.11
N GLU A 37 4.69 -3.04 -14.61
CA GLU A 37 3.77 -4.13 -14.27
C GLU A 37 2.74 -3.72 -13.22
N PRO A 38 1.49 -4.22 -13.32
CA PRO A 38 0.49 -3.99 -12.29
C PRO A 38 0.94 -4.54 -10.94
N ARG A 39 0.87 -3.71 -9.90
CA ARG A 39 1.24 -4.09 -8.53
C ARG A 39 0.00 -4.23 -7.66
N PRO A 40 -0.13 -5.34 -6.91
CA PRO A 40 -1.27 -5.54 -6.04
C PRO A 40 -1.22 -4.55 -4.88
N VAL A 41 -2.33 -3.85 -4.64
CA VAL A 41 -2.51 -2.94 -3.50
C VAL A 41 -3.58 -3.43 -2.54
N TYR A 42 -4.47 -4.32 -2.99
CA TYR A 42 -5.47 -4.98 -2.16
C TYR A 42 -5.65 -6.41 -2.66
N TYR A 43 -5.36 -7.40 -1.81
CA TYR A 43 -5.34 -8.79 -2.23
C TYR A 43 -5.56 -9.77 -1.09
N ILE A 44 -5.94 -10.98 -1.46
CA ILE A 44 -6.02 -12.12 -0.55
C ILE A 44 -4.87 -13.08 -0.84
N ASN A 45 -4.16 -13.46 0.21
CA ASN A 45 -3.14 -14.49 0.18
C ASN A 45 -3.65 -15.70 0.97
N ARG A 46 -3.79 -16.85 0.30
CA ARG A 46 -4.24 -18.09 0.92
C ARG A 46 -3.05 -18.95 1.33
N GLN A 47 -3.05 -19.37 2.60
CA GLN A 47 -2.01 -20.22 3.17
C GLN A 47 -2.66 -21.40 3.90
N GLY A 48 -2.63 -22.58 3.27
CA GLY A 48 -3.31 -23.75 3.80
C GLY A 48 -4.83 -23.50 3.94
N ALA A 49 -5.37 -23.68 5.14
CA ALA A 49 -6.77 -23.42 5.44
C ALA A 49 -7.05 -21.96 5.86
N GLY A 50 -6.02 -21.14 5.94
CA GLY A 50 -6.15 -19.72 6.33
C GLY A 50 -5.97 -18.78 5.17
N GLU A 51 -6.40 -17.54 5.38
CA GLU A 51 -6.19 -16.46 4.41
C GLU A 51 -5.90 -15.14 5.10
N VAL A 52 -5.15 -14.30 4.42
CA VAL A 52 -4.81 -12.95 4.84
C VAL A 52 -5.31 -11.97 3.78
N LEU A 53 -6.15 -11.04 4.19
CA LEU A 53 -6.52 -9.90 3.37
C LEU A 53 -5.55 -8.76 3.66
N TYR A 54 -4.83 -8.33 2.64
CA TYR A 54 -3.81 -7.30 2.75
C TYR A 54 -4.20 -6.04 1.97
N LEU A 55 -4.15 -4.90 2.63
CA LEU A 55 -4.36 -3.59 2.03
C LEU A 55 -3.06 -2.77 2.16
N ASN A 56 -2.44 -2.48 1.03
CA ASN A 56 -1.17 -1.75 0.93
C ASN A 56 -1.41 -0.24 0.74
N LEU A 57 -2.33 0.32 1.50
CA LEU A 57 -2.65 1.74 1.56
C LEU A 57 -2.73 2.16 3.02
N GLY A 58 -2.75 3.46 3.28
CA GLY A 58 -2.92 4.00 4.61
C GLY A 58 -1.61 4.34 5.30
N HIS A 59 -0.58 4.64 4.54
CA HIS A 59 0.66 5.18 5.08
C HIS A 59 0.44 6.63 5.51
N ALA A 60 1.03 6.97 6.63
CA ALA A 60 1.04 8.32 7.17
C ALA A 60 2.47 8.69 7.52
N ARG A 61 2.80 9.97 7.40
CA ARG A 61 4.14 10.49 7.70
C ARG A 61 4.03 11.67 8.64
N GLY A 62 4.71 11.58 9.77
CA GLY A 62 4.88 12.66 10.71
C GLY A 62 6.17 13.45 10.48
N HIS A 63 6.40 14.44 11.35
CA HIS A 63 7.53 15.36 11.20
C HIS A 63 8.92 14.70 11.27
N TYR A 64 9.05 13.56 11.93
CA TYR A 64 10.33 12.91 12.21
C TYR A 64 10.52 11.55 11.53
N ASP A 65 9.54 11.09 10.74
CA ASP A 65 9.54 9.76 10.17
C ASP A 65 10.60 9.55 9.07
N MET A 66 11.13 10.65 8.54
CA MET A 66 12.15 10.62 7.50
C MET A 66 13.59 10.65 8.03
N GLN A 67 13.79 10.65 9.34
CA GLN A 67 15.14 10.64 9.91
C GLN A 67 15.90 9.34 9.57
N PRO A 68 17.21 9.40 9.41
CA PRO A 68 18.08 10.58 9.46
C PRO A 68 18.17 11.38 8.15
N ARG A 69 17.47 10.95 7.09
CA ARG A 69 17.57 11.58 5.75
C ARG A 69 17.07 13.01 5.74
N VAL A 70 15.96 13.26 6.42
CA VAL A 70 15.37 14.58 6.61
C VAL A 70 15.17 14.77 8.11
N PRO A 71 15.89 15.71 8.74
CA PRO A 71 15.80 15.93 10.19
C PRO A 71 14.40 16.30 10.68
N TYR A 72 13.66 17.05 9.87
CA TYR A 72 12.31 17.50 10.16
C TYR A 72 11.52 17.67 8.87
N TYR A 73 10.38 17.00 8.78
CA TYR A 73 9.46 17.13 7.66
C TYR A 73 8.38 18.17 8.01
N PRO A 74 8.20 19.23 7.20
CA PRO A 74 7.37 20.37 7.61
C PRO A 74 5.87 20.05 7.67
N GLU A 75 5.43 19.05 6.92
CA GLU A 75 4.02 18.69 6.79
C GLU A 75 3.75 17.29 7.35
N ILE A 76 2.57 17.11 7.93
CA ILE A 76 2.04 15.79 8.26
C ILE A 76 1.25 15.30 7.07
N GLU A 77 1.70 14.21 6.48
CA GLU A 77 1.00 13.55 5.38
C GLU A 77 0.12 12.42 5.94
N ARG A 78 -1.13 12.44 5.59
CA ARG A 78 -2.11 11.45 6.03
C ARG A 78 -2.50 10.45 4.93
N GLY A 79 -2.05 10.68 3.71
CA GLY A 79 -2.26 9.79 2.58
C GLY A 79 -3.73 9.41 2.38
N SER A 80 -3.98 8.12 2.34
CA SER A 80 -5.34 7.57 2.16
C SER A 80 -6.29 7.86 3.32
N TRP A 81 -5.80 8.22 4.52
CA TRP A 81 -6.64 8.52 5.69
C TRP A 81 -7.52 9.77 5.51
N GLU A 82 -7.29 10.57 4.49
CA GLU A 82 -8.13 11.71 4.13
C GLU A 82 -9.18 11.37 3.06
N ASN A 83 -9.20 10.10 2.60
CA ASN A 83 -10.05 9.65 1.52
C ASN A 83 -11.18 8.72 2.04
N PRO A 84 -12.45 9.07 1.85
CA PRO A 84 -13.57 8.24 2.30
C PRO A 84 -13.62 6.85 1.67
N GLU A 85 -13.13 6.69 0.45
CA GLU A 85 -13.05 5.39 -0.24
C GLU A 85 -12.10 4.43 0.48
N TYR A 86 -11.04 4.95 1.12
CA TYR A 86 -10.15 4.14 1.94
C TYR A 86 -10.88 3.51 3.13
N TYR A 87 -11.72 4.26 3.82
CA TYR A 87 -12.52 3.74 4.93
C TYR A 87 -13.53 2.69 4.48
N GLU A 88 -14.07 2.84 3.28
CA GLU A 88 -14.96 1.83 2.70
C GLU A 88 -14.22 0.54 2.40
N LEU A 89 -12.99 0.61 1.89
CA LEU A 89 -12.13 -0.57 1.70
C LEU A 89 -11.84 -1.27 3.04
N LEU A 90 -11.47 -0.51 4.05
CA LEU A 90 -11.25 -1.04 5.40
C LEU A 90 -12.51 -1.72 5.95
N ARG A 91 -13.67 -1.05 5.84
CA ARG A 91 -14.95 -1.58 6.32
C ARG A 91 -15.30 -2.91 5.62
N ARG A 92 -15.13 -2.97 4.30
CA ARG A 92 -15.37 -4.21 3.53
C ARG A 92 -14.40 -5.31 3.93
N GLY A 93 -13.13 -4.99 4.06
CA GLY A 93 -12.10 -5.93 4.47
C GLY A 93 -12.38 -6.52 5.85
N LEU A 94 -12.74 -5.68 6.83
CA LEU A 94 -13.10 -6.14 8.17
C LEU A 94 -14.33 -7.06 8.17
N LYS A 95 -15.35 -6.73 7.38
CA LYS A 95 -16.53 -7.60 7.22
C LYS A 95 -16.17 -8.93 6.60
N TYR A 96 -15.38 -8.92 5.54
CA TYR A 96 -14.89 -10.13 4.91
C TYR A 96 -14.15 -11.03 5.89
N CYS A 97 -13.17 -10.49 6.64
CA CYS A 97 -12.41 -11.24 7.63
C CYS A 97 -13.28 -11.76 8.80
N ALA A 98 -14.38 -11.09 9.10
CA ALA A 98 -15.35 -11.51 10.12
C ALA A 98 -16.40 -12.51 9.58
N GLY A 99 -16.37 -12.86 8.30
CA GLY A 99 -17.38 -13.73 7.68
C GLY A 99 -18.76 -13.09 7.51
N LEU A 100 -18.81 -11.78 7.39
CA LEU A 100 -20.06 -10.99 7.30
C LEU A 100 -20.35 -10.50 5.88
#